data_22eb9aca91a17493a58426a8a69f9aa2
#
_entry.id   22eb9aca91a17493a58426a8a69f9aa2
#
_cell.length_a   1.000
_cell.length_b   1.000
_cell.length_c   1.000
_cell.angle_alpha   90.00
_cell.angle_beta   90.00
_cell.angle_gamma   90.00
#
_symmetry.space_group_name_H-M   'P 1'
#
loop_
_entity.id
_entity.type
_entity.pdbx_description
1 polymer ?
#
loop_
_entity_poly.entity_id
_entity_poly.type
_entity_poly.pdbx_seq_one_letter_code
_entity_poly.pdbx_strand_id
1 'polypeptide(L)'
;MSEHAALVHGQAVPRSRVDAFLEAVPPRDPETRPESLARAERQRRRWATQVVVIDELARQACAAHGSATPPRGAGPYRDAAPPRGATSLHSAAPDEPPLTAPPAERTVADLGSIIAVALAHSPAARTLLSHLEAEQHIPEAAIRDYYDRNRDRYLTPAALRRGVDPYDPAATPADFLPYERTRPAIEHELRQAAGRWAFFGWLDQARTGVEYAHGHEHPGDPSHPDHEHRH
;
A
#
# COMPACT_ATOMS: atom_id res chain seq x y z
N MET A 1 -28.72 7.80 -20.63
CA MET A 1 -27.89 7.80 -19.41
C MET A 1 -26.90 6.66 -19.57
N SER A 2 -25.61 6.93 -19.42
CA SER A 2 -24.56 5.90 -19.57
C SER A 2 -24.75 4.77 -18.55
N GLU A 3 -24.67 3.51 -18.97
CA GLU A 3 -24.75 2.35 -18.06
C GLU A 3 -23.47 2.10 -17.26
N HIS A 4 -22.38 2.80 -17.60
CA HIS A 4 -21.07 2.69 -16.98
C HIS A 4 -20.75 3.92 -16.12
N ALA A 5 -19.91 3.73 -15.11
CA ALA A 5 -19.36 4.79 -14.25
C ALA A 5 -18.05 5.35 -14.81
N ALA A 6 -17.25 4.50 -15.47
CA ALA A 6 -16.01 4.86 -16.13
C ALA A 6 -15.70 3.89 -17.28
N LEU A 7 -14.78 4.31 -18.17
CA LEU A 7 -14.06 3.42 -19.11
C LEU A 7 -12.61 3.36 -18.67
N VAL A 8 -12.08 2.17 -18.49
CA VAL A 8 -10.68 1.91 -18.13
C VAL A 8 -10.03 1.24 -19.33
N HIS A 9 -9.16 1.97 -20.04
CA HIS A 9 -8.54 1.52 -21.30
C HIS A 9 -9.61 0.99 -22.30
N GLY A 10 -10.75 1.69 -22.41
CA GLY A 10 -11.87 1.31 -23.26
C GLY A 10 -12.79 0.23 -22.68
N GLN A 11 -12.47 -0.37 -21.55
CA GLN A 11 -13.32 -1.37 -20.89
C GLN A 11 -14.29 -0.70 -19.90
N ALA A 12 -15.57 -0.98 -20.04
CA ALA A 12 -16.61 -0.36 -19.23
C ALA A 12 -16.59 -0.89 -17.77
N VAL A 13 -16.55 0.03 -16.82
CA VAL A 13 -16.80 -0.23 -15.40
C VAL A 13 -18.28 0.06 -15.15
N PRO A 14 -19.12 -0.95 -14.90
CA PRO A 14 -20.57 -0.75 -14.74
C PRO A 14 -20.88 0.00 -13.43
N ARG A 15 -21.92 0.81 -13.44
CA ARG A 15 -22.41 1.54 -12.26
C ARG A 15 -22.75 0.62 -11.10
N SER A 16 -23.27 -0.58 -11.39
CA SER A 16 -23.61 -1.58 -10.39
C SER A 16 -22.44 -1.98 -9.50
N ARG A 17 -21.18 -1.94 -10.00
CA ARG A 17 -19.98 -2.18 -9.16
C ARG A 17 -19.75 -1.05 -8.14
N VAL A 18 -20.04 0.19 -8.55
CA VAL A 18 -19.93 1.35 -7.64
C VAL A 18 -21.03 1.29 -6.59
N ASP A 19 -22.26 0.94 -7.00
CA ASP A 19 -23.39 0.82 -6.09
C ASP A 19 -23.17 -0.32 -5.09
N ALA A 20 -22.71 -1.49 -5.52
CA ALA A 20 -22.35 -2.61 -4.64
C ALA A 20 -21.24 -2.23 -3.64
N PHE A 21 -20.24 -1.46 -4.08
CA PHE A 21 -19.19 -0.97 -3.16
C PHE A 21 -19.76 0.01 -2.12
N LEU A 22 -20.67 0.91 -2.54
CA LEU A 22 -21.33 1.86 -1.63
C LEU A 22 -22.24 1.17 -0.59
N GLU A 23 -22.86 0.04 -0.96
CA GLU A 23 -23.64 -0.80 -0.04
C GLU A 23 -22.74 -1.50 1.00
N ALA A 24 -21.57 -1.95 0.56
CA ALA A 24 -20.61 -2.64 1.43
C ALA A 24 -19.87 -1.70 2.40
N VAL A 25 -19.75 -0.41 2.05
CA VAL A 25 -19.03 0.60 2.87
C VAL A 25 -20.03 1.63 3.38
N PRO A 26 -20.46 1.54 4.65
CA PRO A 26 -21.45 2.46 5.21
C PRO A 26 -20.94 3.92 5.18
N PRO A 27 -21.85 4.91 5.17
CA PRO A 27 -21.47 6.32 5.22
C PRO A 27 -20.72 6.64 6.52
N ARG A 28 -19.73 7.51 6.40
CA ARG A 28 -18.82 7.88 7.50
C ARG A 28 -19.53 8.70 8.59
N ASP A 29 -20.53 9.48 8.23
CA ASP A 29 -21.21 10.41 9.13
C ASP A 29 -22.73 10.31 8.96
N PRO A 30 -23.45 9.72 9.95
CA PRO A 30 -24.90 9.67 9.92
C PRO A 30 -25.58 11.02 10.22
N GLU A 31 -24.83 12.04 10.68
CA GLU A 31 -25.38 13.34 11.09
C GLU A 31 -25.34 14.43 10.00
N THR A 32 -25.11 14.05 8.73
CA THR A 32 -25.09 15.01 7.62
C THR A 32 -26.43 15.76 7.54
N ARG A 33 -26.38 17.10 7.53
CA ARG A 33 -27.56 17.95 7.44
C ARG A 33 -28.34 17.68 6.16
N PRO A 34 -29.71 17.71 6.19
CA PRO A 34 -30.54 17.38 5.04
C PRO A 34 -30.20 18.18 3.78
N GLU A 35 -29.88 19.47 3.90
CA GLU A 35 -29.53 20.33 2.76
C GLU A 35 -28.20 19.97 2.09
N SER A 36 -27.30 19.25 2.79
CA SER A 36 -26.02 18.81 2.25
C SER A 36 -26.00 17.35 1.80
N LEU A 37 -27.08 16.60 2.06
CA LEU A 37 -27.15 15.16 1.74
C LEU A 37 -26.88 14.86 0.26
N ALA A 38 -27.53 15.61 -0.65
CA ALA A 38 -27.36 15.38 -2.09
C ALA A 38 -25.90 15.64 -2.55
N ARG A 39 -25.24 16.63 -1.97
CA ARG A 39 -23.83 16.94 -2.25
C ARG A 39 -22.92 15.84 -1.67
N ALA A 40 -23.14 15.44 -0.42
CA ALA A 40 -22.40 14.38 0.24
C ALA A 40 -22.52 13.06 -0.51
N GLU A 41 -23.73 12.71 -1.00
CA GLU A 41 -23.96 11.49 -1.77
C GLU A 41 -23.23 11.53 -3.13
N ARG A 42 -23.26 12.66 -3.85
CA ARG A 42 -22.48 12.81 -5.09
C ARG A 42 -20.98 12.66 -4.83
N GLN A 43 -20.46 13.26 -3.78
CA GLN A 43 -19.04 13.15 -3.42
C GLN A 43 -18.67 11.73 -3.02
N ARG A 44 -19.53 11.06 -2.25
CA ARG A 44 -19.36 9.66 -1.87
C ARG A 44 -19.33 8.74 -3.09
N ARG A 45 -20.22 8.95 -4.06
CA ARG A 45 -20.28 8.18 -5.31
C ARG A 45 -19.01 8.38 -6.15
N ARG A 46 -18.52 9.59 -6.30
CA ARG A 46 -17.25 9.87 -6.98
C ARG A 46 -16.07 9.20 -6.29
N TRP A 47 -16.01 9.29 -4.98
CA TRP A 47 -15.01 8.62 -4.17
C TRP A 47 -15.06 7.10 -4.37
N ALA A 48 -16.22 6.49 -4.31
CA ALA A 48 -16.41 5.06 -4.56
C ALA A 48 -15.99 4.67 -5.98
N THR A 49 -16.31 5.51 -6.97
CA THR A 49 -15.86 5.29 -8.35
C THR A 49 -14.34 5.24 -8.45
N GLN A 50 -13.61 6.13 -7.76
CA GLN A 50 -12.15 6.09 -7.76
C GLN A 50 -11.60 4.78 -7.19
N VAL A 51 -12.19 4.27 -6.11
CA VAL A 51 -11.78 2.98 -5.51
C VAL A 51 -12.01 1.83 -6.49
N VAL A 52 -13.17 1.78 -7.13
CA VAL A 52 -13.53 0.74 -8.11
C VAL A 52 -12.65 0.83 -9.36
N VAL A 53 -12.30 2.04 -9.81
CA VAL A 53 -11.37 2.26 -10.93
C VAL A 53 -9.96 1.76 -10.58
N ILE A 54 -9.46 2.05 -9.38
CA ILE A 54 -8.15 1.53 -8.93
C ILE A 54 -8.16 0.00 -8.90
N ASP A 55 -9.24 -0.61 -8.42
CA ASP A 55 -9.39 -2.08 -8.42
C ASP A 55 -9.35 -2.64 -9.86
N GLU A 56 -10.04 -2.01 -10.81
CA GLU A 56 -10.03 -2.44 -12.21
C GLU A 56 -8.66 -2.29 -12.87
N LEU A 57 -8.01 -1.14 -12.69
CA LEU A 57 -6.64 -0.90 -13.17
C LEU A 57 -5.67 -1.96 -12.64
N ALA A 58 -5.75 -2.25 -11.33
CA ALA A 58 -4.90 -3.24 -10.71
C ALA A 58 -5.17 -4.66 -11.21
N ARG A 59 -6.43 -5.03 -11.48
CA ARG A 59 -6.77 -6.32 -12.11
C ARG A 59 -6.15 -6.47 -13.50
N GLN A 60 -6.28 -5.41 -14.33
CA GLN A 60 -5.70 -5.41 -15.67
C GLN A 60 -4.16 -5.53 -15.61
N ALA A 61 -3.52 -4.79 -14.70
CA ALA A 61 -2.08 -4.88 -14.48
C ALA A 61 -1.65 -6.28 -14.03
N CYS A 62 -2.33 -6.88 -13.05
CA CYS A 62 -2.03 -8.24 -12.59
C CYS A 62 -2.23 -9.27 -13.70
N ALA A 63 -3.28 -9.13 -14.53
CA ALA A 63 -3.51 -10.01 -15.68
C ALA A 63 -2.39 -9.91 -16.71
N ALA A 64 -1.90 -8.69 -16.97
CA ALA A 64 -0.77 -8.46 -17.88
C ALA A 64 0.53 -9.09 -17.35
N HIS A 65 0.80 -8.98 -16.04
CA HIS A 65 1.97 -9.60 -15.40
C HIS A 65 1.87 -11.13 -15.39
N GLY A 66 0.68 -11.68 -15.11
CA GLY A 66 0.44 -13.14 -15.14
C GLY A 66 0.52 -13.77 -16.52
N SER A 67 0.37 -12.96 -17.58
CA SER A 67 0.46 -13.39 -18.99
C SER A 67 1.87 -13.30 -19.57
N ALA A 68 2.81 -12.66 -18.85
CA ALA A 68 4.20 -12.63 -19.22
C ALA A 68 4.83 -14.01 -18.95
N THR A 69 4.83 -14.89 -19.94
CA THR A 69 5.61 -16.12 -19.94
C THR A 69 7.09 -15.74 -19.72
N PRO A 70 7.78 -16.30 -18.72
CA PRO A 70 9.20 -16.00 -18.52
C PRO A 70 9.97 -16.36 -19.80
N PRO A 71 10.95 -15.57 -20.22
CA PRO A 71 11.75 -15.87 -21.38
C PRO A 71 12.39 -17.24 -21.21
N ARG A 72 12.04 -18.17 -22.10
CA ARG A 72 12.67 -19.49 -22.22
C ARG A 72 14.11 -19.28 -22.69
N GLY A 73 15.05 -19.28 -21.73
CA GLY A 73 16.46 -19.23 -22.12
C GLY A 73 17.40 -18.77 -21.01
N ALA A 74 17.56 -19.57 -19.98
CA ALA A 74 18.81 -19.66 -19.24
C ALA A 74 18.95 -21.10 -18.78
N GLY A 75 20.01 -21.74 -19.22
CA GLY A 75 20.28 -23.16 -19.14
C GLY A 75 20.46 -23.72 -17.73
N PRO A 76 20.66 -25.05 -17.62
CA PRO A 76 20.46 -25.79 -16.41
C PRO A 76 21.59 -25.59 -15.41
N TYR A 77 21.28 -25.06 -14.24
CA TYR A 77 22.14 -25.25 -13.08
C TYR A 77 21.76 -26.60 -12.44
N ARG A 78 22.62 -27.60 -12.69
CA ARG A 78 22.54 -28.92 -12.09
C ARG A 78 23.02 -28.89 -10.64
N ASP A 79 22.27 -29.59 -9.81
CA ASP A 79 22.66 -30.32 -8.62
C ASP A 79 23.46 -29.59 -7.52
N ALA A 80 22.77 -29.22 -6.45
CA ALA A 80 23.28 -29.38 -5.10
C ALA A 80 22.16 -29.88 -4.19
N ALA A 81 22.26 -31.14 -3.76
CA ALA A 81 21.37 -31.76 -2.79
C ALA A 81 21.48 -31.09 -1.41
N PRO A 82 20.38 -30.96 -0.65
CA PRO A 82 20.43 -30.42 0.70
C PRO A 82 21.05 -31.44 1.67
N PRO A 83 21.89 -31.02 2.63
CA PRO A 83 22.38 -31.89 3.69
C PRO A 83 21.24 -32.25 4.64
N ARG A 84 21.07 -33.52 4.83
CA ARG A 84 20.19 -34.10 5.89
C ARG A 84 20.86 -33.89 7.25
N GLY A 85 20.09 -33.38 8.20
CA GLY A 85 20.36 -33.53 9.61
C GLY A 85 20.68 -32.24 10.36
N ALA A 86 19.65 -31.63 10.95
CA ALA A 86 19.80 -30.87 12.18
C ALA A 86 18.50 -30.98 13.00
N THR A 87 18.69 -31.57 14.14
CA THR A 87 17.76 -31.93 15.20
C THR A 87 17.03 -30.68 15.74
N SER A 88 15.72 -30.82 15.93
CA SER A 88 14.88 -29.90 16.71
C SER A 88 15.49 -29.63 18.09
N LEU A 89 15.75 -28.35 18.36
CA LEU A 89 15.80 -27.87 19.74
C LEU A 89 14.65 -26.86 19.87
N HIS A 90 13.57 -27.29 20.51
CA HIS A 90 12.55 -26.46 21.07
C HIS A 90 13.19 -25.56 22.12
N SER A 91 13.28 -24.27 21.84
CA SER A 91 13.48 -23.24 22.85
C SER A 91 12.29 -22.30 22.76
N ALA A 92 11.50 -22.31 23.83
CA ALA A 92 10.34 -21.43 24.00
C ALA A 92 10.80 -19.98 23.93
N ALA A 93 10.39 -19.25 22.88
CA ALA A 93 10.44 -17.81 22.84
C ALA A 93 9.17 -17.26 23.51
N PRO A 94 9.25 -16.11 24.24
CA PRO A 94 8.10 -15.49 24.85
C PRO A 94 7.10 -15.04 23.79
N ASP A 95 5.82 -15.18 24.10
CA ASP A 95 4.66 -14.76 23.30
C ASP A 95 4.83 -13.32 22.77
N GLU A 96 5.26 -13.21 21.52
CA GLU A 96 5.13 -12.01 20.73
C GLU A 96 3.79 -12.13 19.99
N PRO A 97 2.85 -11.17 20.16
CA PRO A 97 1.57 -11.24 19.49
C PRO A 97 1.79 -11.24 17.97
N PRO A 98 1.06 -12.06 17.19
CA PRO A 98 1.24 -12.14 15.75
C PRO A 98 0.89 -10.80 15.11
N LEU A 99 1.87 -10.18 14.45
CA LEU A 99 1.78 -8.94 13.66
C LEU A 99 1.00 -9.13 12.35
N THR A 100 -0.10 -9.86 12.35
CA THR A 100 -0.92 -10.07 11.15
C THR A 100 -2.39 -10.23 11.48
N ALA A 101 -2.96 -9.20 12.11
CA ALA A 101 -4.38 -8.93 11.89
C ALA A 101 -4.46 -7.90 10.74
N PRO A 102 -5.27 -8.12 9.69
CA PRO A 102 -5.57 -7.03 8.76
C PRO A 102 -6.12 -5.87 9.59
N PRO A 103 -5.73 -4.62 9.30
CA PRO A 103 -6.23 -3.47 10.05
C PRO A 103 -7.75 -3.54 10.06
N ALA A 104 -8.34 -3.42 11.24
CA ALA A 104 -9.78 -3.47 11.37
C ALA A 104 -10.41 -2.50 10.36
N GLU A 105 -11.47 -2.91 9.67
CA GLU A 105 -12.12 -2.18 8.56
C GLU A 105 -12.36 -0.68 8.86
N ARG A 106 -12.54 -0.33 10.13
CA ARG A 106 -12.68 1.06 10.61
C ARG A 106 -11.43 1.91 10.45
N THR A 107 -10.24 1.35 10.60
CA THR A 107 -8.97 2.10 10.56
C THR A 107 -8.67 2.62 9.16
N VAL A 108 -9.11 1.92 8.13
CA VAL A 108 -8.87 2.28 6.73
C VAL A 108 -9.82 3.39 6.28
N ALA A 109 -11.08 3.35 6.70
CA ALA A 109 -12.06 4.41 6.45
C ALA A 109 -11.65 5.72 7.13
N ASP A 110 -10.98 5.65 8.28
CA ASP A 110 -10.48 6.81 9.03
C ASP A 110 -9.26 7.48 8.39
N LEU A 111 -8.48 6.78 7.57
CA LEU A 111 -7.29 7.32 6.91
C LEU A 111 -7.60 8.33 5.79
N GLY A 112 -8.86 8.44 5.34
CA GLY A 112 -9.31 9.46 4.37
C GLY A 112 -8.70 9.36 2.96
N SER A 113 -7.76 8.45 2.74
CA SER A 113 -7.06 8.25 1.47
C SER A 113 -7.78 7.22 0.60
N ILE A 114 -8.14 7.62 -0.62
CA ILE A 114 -8.72 6.73 -1.64
C ILE A 114 -7.84 5.50 -1.86
N ILE A 115 -6.52 5.67 -1.84
CA ILE A 115 -5.56 4.58 -2.06
C ILE A 115 -5.57 3.60 -0.88
N ALA A 116 -5.64 4.10 0.35
CA ALA A 116 -5.72 3.24 1.53
C ALA A 116 -6.99 2.39 1.50
N VAL A 117 -8.13 2.99 1.11
CA VAL A 117 -9.39 2.26 0.95
C VAL A 117 -9.31 1.25 -0.20
N ALA A 118 -8.73 1.63 -1.33
CA ALA A 118 -8.53 0.70 -2.45
C ALA A 118 -7.67 -0.51 -2.01
N LEU A 119 -6.57 -0.28 -1.30
CA LEU A 119 -5.73 -1.36 -0.78
C LEU A 119 -6.45 -2.23 0.26
N ALA A 120 -7.37 -1.67 1.06
CA ALA A 120 -8.17 -2.47 1.99
C ALA A 120 -9.17 -3.38 1.29
N HIS A 121 -9.85 -2.87 0.26
CA HIS A 121 -10.98 -3.56 -0.37
C HIS A 121 -10.61 -4.32 -1.66
N SER A 122 -9.49 -3.98 -2.33
CA SER A 122 -9.05 -4.62 -3.57
C SER A 122 -7.93 -5.64 -3.33
N PRO A 123 -8.17 -6.95 -3.46
CA PRO A 123 -7.12 -7.96 -3.49
C PRO A 123 -6.12 -7.72 -4.63
N ALA A 124 -6.60 -7.28 -5.81
CA ALA A 124 -5.74 -7.01 -6.95
C ALA A 124 -4.75 -5.87 -6.69
N ALA A 125 -5.21 -4.76 -6.05
CA ALA A 125 -4.34 -3.66 -5.69
C ALA A 125 -3.26 -4.10 -4.68
N ARG A 126 -3.61 -4.93 -3.70
CA ARG A 126 -2.62 -5.51 -2.77
C ARG A 126 -1.61 -6.41 -3.46
N THR A 127 -2.09 -7.28 -4.35
CA THR A 127 -1.21 -8.17 -5.15
C THR A 127 -0.23 -7.35 -5.98
N LEU A 128 -0.72 -6.32 -6.68
CA LEU A 128 0.13 -5.44 -7.47
C LEU A 128 1.16 -4.70 -6.60
N LEU A 129 0.74 -4.15 -5.45
CA LEU A 129 1.67 -3.52 -4.52
C LEU A 129 2.76 -4.51 -4.06
N SER A 130 2.38 -5.74 -3.71
CA SER A 130 3.35 -6.77 -3.31
C SER A 130 4.33 -7.13 -4.42
N HIS A 131 3.89 -7.17 -5.69
CA HIS A 131 4.79 -7.37 -6.84
C HIS A 131 5.76 -6.19 -6.98
N LEU A 132 5.25 -4.96 -6.93
CA LEU A 132 6.08 -3.77 -7.01
C LEU A 132 7.08 -3.67 -5.85
N GLU A 133 6.71 -4.09 -4.62
CA GLU A 133 7.62 -4.19 -3.48
C GLU A 133 8.73 -5.23 -3.73
N ALA A 134 8.37 -6.40 -4.28
CA ALA A 134 9.32 -7.47 -4.57
C ALA A 134 10.35 -7.10 -5.65
N GLU A 135 9.96 -6.23 -6.59
CA GLU A 135 10.85 -5.71 -7.64
C GLU A 135 11.87 -4.67 -7.11
N GLN A 136 11.66 -4.12 -5.91
CA GLN A 136 12.54 -3.09 -5.36
C GLN A 136 13.84 -3.68 -4.85
N HIS A 137 14.94 -3.23 -5.41
CA HIS A 137 16.28 -3.49 -4.91
C HIS A 137 16.73 -2.35 -3.99
N ILE A 138 17.02 -2.67 -2.73
CA ILE A 138 17.50 -1.69 -1.75
C ILE A 138 19.02 -1.86 -1.60
N PRO A 139 19.83 -0.88 -2.02
CA PRO A 139 21.28 -0.94 -1.87
C PRO A 139 21.70 -1.00 -0.40
N GLU A 140 22.72 -1.79 -0.10
CA GLU A 140 23.27 -1.91 1.26
C GLU A 140 23.66 -0.55 1.86
N ALA A 141 24.17 0.36 1.04
CA ALA A 141 24.50 1.72 1.45
C ALA A 141 23.29 2.50 1.96
N ALA A 142 22.11 2.31 1.34
CA ALA A 142 20.87 2.96 1.78
C ALA A 142 20.37 2.40 3.12
N ILE A 143 20.52 1.09 3.35
CA ILE A 143 20.15 0.44 4.60
C ILE A 143 21.05 0.96 5.74
N ARG A 144 22.35 1.06 5.50
CA ARG A 144 23.30 1.58 6.48
C ARG A 144 23.07 3.06 6.79
N ASP A 145 22.85 3.88 5.75
CA ASP A 145 22.55 5.30 5.90
C ASP A 145 21.25 5.51 6.70
N TYR A 146 20.23 4.67 6.46
CA TYR A 146 18.99 4.70 7.25
C TYR A 146 19.23 4.36 8.72
N TYR A 147 20.02 3.33 9.02
CA TYR A 147 20.39 2.97 10.38
C TYR A 147 21.15 4.12 11.08
N ASP A 148 22.12 4.71 10.40
CA ASP A 148 22.97 5.78 10.99
C ASP A 148 22.18 7.07 11.23
N ARG A 149 21.20 7.40 10.37
CA ARG A 149 20.36 8.60 10.55
C ARG A 149 19.24 8.43 11.56
N ASN A 150 18.83 7.20 11.87
CA ASN A 150 17.71 6.90 12.76
C ASN A 150 18.18 6.11 13.99
N ARG A 151 19.34 6.49 14.56
CA ARG A 151 19.95 5.80 15.70
C ARG A 151 19.05 5.75 16.93
N ASP A 152 18.18 6.74 17.10
CA ASP A 152 17.16 6.82 18.14
C ASP A 152 16.21 5.61 18.15
N ARG A 153 15.90 5.06 16.98
CA ARG A 153 15.03 3.86 16.82
C ARG A 153 15.74 2.56 17.23
N TYR A 154 17.05 2.60 17.34
CA TYR A 154 17.88 1.40 17.56
C TYR A 154 18.58 1.38 18.89
N LEU A 155 18.21 2.27 19.85
CA LEU A 155 18.69 2.20 21.21
C LEU A 155 18.27 0.88 21.87
N THR A 156 19.20 0.29 22.64
CA THR A 156 18.85 -0.86 23.49
C THR A 156 17.89 -0.43 24.60
N PRO A 157 17.04 -1.33 25.14
CA PRO A 157 16.19 -1.02 26.28
C PRO A 157 16.98 -0.51 27.51
N ALA A 158 18.23 -0.92 27.66
CA ALA A 158 19.10 -0.45 28.73
C ALA A 158 19.57 0.99 28.49
N ALA A 159 19.92 1.33 27.25
CA ALA A 159 20.30 2.70 26.89
C ALA A 159 19.11 3.67 27.01
N LEU A 160 17.91 3.26 26.58
CA LEU A 160 16.67 4.03 26.75
C LEU A 160 16.40 4.33 28.23
N ARG A 161 16.51 3.34 29.12
CA ARG A 161 16.31 3.56 30.57
C ARG A 161 17.35 4.49 31.19
N ARG A 162 18.57 4.55 30.64
CA ARG A 162 19.61 5.50 31.08
C ARG A 162 19.45 6.90 30.49
N GLY A 163 18.54 7.10 29.56
CA GLY A 163 18.35 8.38 28.87
C GLY A 163 19.51 8.73 27.94
N VAL A 164 20.13 7.74 27.30
CA VAL A 164 21.23 7.96 26.35
C VAL A 164 20.72 8.77 25.16
N ASP A 165 21.40 9.89 24.86
CA ASP A 165 21.20 10.61 23.59
C ASP A 165 21.89 9.83 22.46
N PRO A 166 21.16 9.36 21.45
CA PRO A 166 21.73 8.56 20.35
C PRO A 166 22.73 9.31 19.48
N TYR A 167 22.75 10.64 19.55
CA TYR A 167 23.64 11.50 18.76
C TYR A 167 24.76 12.13 19.58
N ASP A 168 24.82 11.84 20.89
CA ASP A 168 25.92 12.27 21.73
C ASP A 168 27.21 11.52 21.35
N PRO A 169 28.36 12.21 21.21
CA PRO A 169 29.66 11.57 20.99
C PRO A 169 30.05 10.54 22.07
N ALA A 170 29.48 10.63 23.26
CA ALA A 170 29.68 9.68 24.35
C ALA A 170 28.86 8.38 24.20
N ALA A 171 27.88 8.33 23.28
CA ALA A 171 27.14 7.13 23.02
C ALA A 171 28.04 6.06 22.41
N THR A 172 28.00 4.87 23.00
CA THR A 172 28.84 3.73 22.60
C THR A 172 28.11 2.74 21.70
N PRO A 173 28.81 1.91 20.93
CA PRO A 173 28.17 0.86 20.14
C PRO A 173 27.31 -0.12 20.96
N ALA A 174 27.61 -0.30 22.26
CA ALA A 174 26.84 -1.15 23.17
C ALA A 174 25.46 -0.55 23.52
N ASP A 175 25.24 0.73 23.26
CA ASP A 175 23.97 1.41 23.50
C ASP A 175 22.96 1.14 22.39
N PHE A 176 23.39 0.59 21.26
CA PHE A 176 22.56 0.35 20.09
C PHE A 176 22.36 -1.14 19.81
N LEU A 177 21.23 -1.47 19.21
CA LEU A 177 21.01 -2.78 18.60
C LEU A 177 22.00 -2.96 17.44
N PRO A 178 22.70 -4.11 17.35
CA PRO A 178 23.68 -4.35 16.28
C PRO A 178 23.04 -4.20 14.89
N TYR A 179 23.76 -3.54 13.97
CA TYR A 179 23.32 -3.34 12.60
C TYR A 179 22.86 -4.64 11.93
N GLU A 180 23.63 -5.70 12.03
CA GLU A 180 23.33 -7.00 11.41
C GLU A 180 21.99 -7.59 11.89
N ARG A 181 21.59 -7.28 13.12
CA ARG A 181 20.31 -7.71 13.67
C ARG A 181 19.14 -6.88 13.14
N THR A 182 19.34 -5.59 12.91
CA THR A 182 18.31 -4.64 12.47
C THR A 182 18.21 -4.54 10.96
N ARG A 183 19.28 -4.87 10.24
CA ARG A 183 19.40 -4.79 8.78
C ARG A 183 18.21 -5.39 8.02
N PRO A 184 17.74 -6.63 8.30
CA PRO A 184 16.62 -7.21 7.54
C PRO A 184 15.31 -6.43 7.71
N ALA A 185 15.07 -5.89 8.90
CA ALA A 185 13.87 -5.09 9.18
C ALA A 185 13.93 -3.72 8.46
N ILE A 186 15.10 -3.09 8.43
CA ILE A 186 15.33 -1.84 7.70
C ILE A 186 15.15 -2.05 6.21
N GLU A 187 15.77 -3.11 5.66
CA GLU A 187 15.64 -3.46 4.25
C GLU A 187 14.18 -3.66 3.86
N HIS A 188 13.42 -4.37 4.71
CA HIS A 188 11.98 -4.57 4.50
C HIS A 188 11.19 -3.26 4.51
N GLU A 189 11.43 -2.39 5.50
CA GLU A 189 10.78 -1.07 5.62
C GLU A 189 11.06 -0.19 4.39
N LEU A 190 12.32 -0.12 3.97
CA LEU A 190 12.71 0.64 2.78
C LEU A 190 12.11 0.07 1.50
N ARG A 191 12.05 -1.27 1.36
CA ARG A 191 11.42 -1.94 0.22
C ARG A 191 9.92 -1.64 0.16
N GLN A 192 9.22 -1.68 1.29
CA GLN A 192 7.81 -1.29 1.34
C GLN A 192 7.60 0.18 0.97
N ALA A 193 8.47 1.08 1.44
CA ALA A 193 8.40 2.49 1.08
C ALA A 193 8.61 2.70 -0.43
N ALA A 194 9.63 2.06 -1.00
CA ALA A 194 9.92 2.12 -2.44
C ALA A 194 8.79 1.51 -3.28
N GLY A 195 8.20 0.38 -2.84
CA GLY A 195 7.06 -0.25 -3.50
C GLY A 195 5.81 0.65 -3.49
N ARG A 196 5.54 1.35 -2.38
CA ARG A 196 4.46 2.35 -2.35
C ARG A 196 4.70 3.49 -3.32
N TRP A 197 5.92 4.00 -3.42
CA TRP A 197 6.28 5.01 -4.42
C TRP A 197 6.08 4.50 -5.85
N ALA A 198 6.51 3.29 -6.15
CA ALA A 198 6.30 2.65 -7.44
C ALA A 198 4.80 2.48 -7.75
N PHE A 199 4.00 2.09 -6.75
CA PHE A 199 2.55 1.99 -6.89
C PHE A 199 1.88 3.35 -7.21
N PHE A 200 2.29 4.42 -6.55
CA PHE A 200 1.78 5.77 -6.85
C PHE A 200 2.14 6.19 -8.28
N GLY A 201 3.41 6.03 -8.69
CA GLY A 201 3.84 6.34 -10.05
C GLY A 201 3.11 5.51 -11.11
N TRP A 202 2.92 4.22 -10.86
CA TRP A 202 2.11 3.36 -11.72
C TRP A 202 0.66 3.86 -11.81
N LEU A 203 0.03 4.20 -10.68
CA LEU A 203 -1.35 4.64 -10.64
C LEU A 203 -1.55 5.95 -11.40
N ASP A 204 -0.65 6.91 -11.24
CA ASP A 204 -0.71 8.19 -11.95
C ASP A 204 -0.64 7.96 -13.47
N GLN A 205 0.22 7.06 -13.93
CA GLN A 205 0.31 6.70 -15.33
C GLN A 205 -0.91 5.91 -15.83
N ALA A 206 -1.38 4.93 -15.06
CA ALA A 206 -2.52 4.09 -15.44
C ALA A 206 -3.82 4.89 -15.54
N ARG A 207 -3.98 5.94 -14.74
CA ARG A 207 -5.16 6.82 -14.77
C ARG A 207 -5.30 7.63 -16.06
N THR A 208 -4.25 7.83 -16.84
CA THR A 208 -4.32 8.58 -18.09
C THR A 208 -5.24 7.92 -19.13
N GLY A 209 -5.47 6.63 -19.02
CA GLY A 209 -6.39 5.86 -19.87
C GLY A 209 -7.80 5.70 -19.32
N VAL A 210 -8.20 6.54 -18.33
CA VAL A 210 -9.52 6.45 -17.69
C VAL A 210 -10.42 7.61 -18.11
N GLU A 211 -11.61 7.29 -18.62
CA GLU A 211 -12.65 8.25 -18.93
C GLU A 211 -13.82 8.07 -17.96
N TYR A 212 -14.21 9.13 -17.26
CA TYR A 212 -15.30 9.09 -16.28
C TYR A 212 -16.64 9.51 -16.91
N ALA A 213 -17.72 8.79 -16.58
CA ALA A 213 -19.06 9.21 -16.94
C ALA A 213 -19.49 10.40 -16.06
N HIS A 214 -20.44 11.20 -16.57
CA HIS A 214 -20.99 12.36 -15.85
C HIS A 214 -21.52 11.97 -14.45
N GLY A 215 -21.06 12.70 -13.42
CA GLY A 215 -21.38 12.47 -12.01
C GLY A 215 -20.42 11.49 -11.31
N HIS A 216 -19.43 10.94 -12.03
CA HIS A 216 -18.42 10.01 -11.53
C HIS A 216 -16.99 10.55 -11.65
N GLU A 217 -16.84 11.79 -12.10
CA GLU A 217 -15.55 12.45 -12.39
C GLU A 217 -14.62 12.45 -11.17
N HIS A 218 -13.32 12.51 -11.46
CA HIS A 218 -12.32 12.63 -10.39
C HIS A 218 -12.51 13.95 -9.63
N PRO A 219 -12.45 13.96 -8.29
CA PRO A 219 -12.61 15.21 -7.49
C PRO A 219 -11.61 16.32 -7.83
N GLY A 220 -10.50 15.98 -8.48
CA GLY A 220 -9.49 16.94 -8.95
C GLY A 220 -9.61 17.30 -10.43
N ASP A 221 -10.65 16.84 -11.13
CA ASP A 221 -10.88 17.20 -12.54
C ASP A 221 -11.29 18.69 -12.65
N PRO A 222 -10.52 19.54 -13.37
CA PRO A 222 -10.85 20.95 -13.51
C PRO A 222 -12.15 21.22 -14.29
N SER A 223 -12.64 20.27 -15.08
CA SER A 223 -13.94 20.37 -15.76
C SER A 223 -15.14 20.15 -14.83
N HIS A 224 -14.87 19.82 -13.57
CA HIS A 224 -15.89 19.49 -12.60
C HIS A 224 -16.62 20.74 -12.07
N PRO A 225 -17.97 20.77 -12.07
CA PRO A 225 -18.74 21.94 -11.65
C PRO A 225 -18.52 22.39 -10.18
N ASP A 226 -17.98 21.50 -9.32
CA ASP A 226 -17.66 21.83 -7.93
C ASP A 226 -16.23 22.45 -7.76
N HIS A 227 -15.48 22.63 -8.85
CA HIS A 227 -14.12 23.23 -8.79
C HIS A 227 -14.14 24.72 -8.48
N GLU A 228 -15.29 25.39 -8.69
CA GLU A 228 -15.43 26.84 -8.51
C GLU A 228 -15.41 27.30 -7.03
N HIS A 229 -15.34 26.40 -6.06
CA HIS A 229 -15.52 26.71 -4.64
C HIS A 229 -14.31 26.42 -3.75
N ARG A 230 -13.12 26.29 -4.34
CA ARG A 230 -11.87 26.19 -3.56
C ARG A 230 -11.18 27.56 -3.51
N HIS A 231 -11.64 28.39 -2.60
CA HIS A 231 -10.88 29.53 -2.06
C HIS A 231 -10.74 29.37 -0.56
#